data_821b6ce9802d100c31867cc4c869d3c8
#
_entry.id   821b6ce9802d100c31867cc4c869d3c8
#
_cell.length_a   1.000
_cell.length_b   1.000
_cell.length_c   1.000
_cell.angle_alpha   90.00
_cell.angle_beta   90.00
_cell.angle_gamma   90.00
#
_symmetry.space_group_name_H-M   'P 1'
#
loop_
_entity.id
_entity.type
_entity.pdbx_description
1 polymer ?
#
loop_
_entity_poly.entity_id
_entity_poly.type
_entity_poly.pdbx_seq_one_letter_code
_entity_poly.pdbx_strand_id
1 'polypeptide(L)'
;GELPEDTASTFFVLKKKRVSAIFFGSDGMGADTYQMAFRLLKTYHIPDEMLSAIIRIFDSNIQSIQMLDEHNYRVNICNQEKLLSDKELLYMLSSGTTKGIILYTLVVASLQQGFDLLIDEAEAHFHKTLVENMLSLYMDKTVNRHGATLLFSTHYCEVLDLFNRQDNIWVCQSSDKIAIKNMYECFEVRSGLLKSKRFYNNAFQTAVNYDELMNLKRKLMK
;
A
#
# COMPACT_ATOMS: atom_id res chain seq x y z
N GLY A 1 17.67 -7.86 19.13
CA GLY A 1 18.57 -7.15 20.05
C GLY A 1 17.79 -6.13 20.85
N GLU A 2 18.21 -5.89 22.07
CA GLU A 2 17.64 -4.81 22.90
C GLU A 2 18.08 -3.47 22.34
N LEU A 3 17.17 -2.50 22.35
CA LEU A 3 17.44 -1.14 21.89
C LEU A 3 18.17 -0.37 23.00
N PRO A 4 19.12 0.52 22.65
CA PRO A 4 19.77 1.40 23.63
C PRO A 4 18.74 2.20 24.43
N GLU A 5 19.00 2.42 25.73
CA GLU A 5 18.09 3.15 26.63
C GLU A 5 17.87 4.61 26.22
N ASP A 6 18.79 5.19 25.45
CA ASP A 6 18.76 6.55 24.94
C ASP A 6 18.06 6.70 23.57
N THR A 7 17.46 5.63 23.08
CA THR A 7 16.71 5.68 21.81
C THR A 7 15.61 6.74 21.87
N ALA A 8 15.72 7.76 21.03
CA ALA A 8 14.84 8.92 21.05
C ALA A 8 13.36 8.51 20.97
N SER A 9 12.53 9.26 21.70
CA SER A 9 11.07 9.04 21.79
C SER A 9 10.35 9.11 20.43
N THR A 10 10.98 9.63 19.41
CA THR A 10 10.51 9.67 18.02
C THR A 10 10.36 8.27 17.40
N PHE A 11 11.07 7.27 17.89
CA PHE A 11 10.83 5.87 17.52
C PHE A 11 9.67 5.28 18.32
N PHE A 12 8.51 5.89 18.20
CA PHE A 12 7.30 5.44 18.89
C PHE A 12 6.96 3.98 18.62
N VAL A 13 7.26 3.52 17.41
CA VAL A 13 7.10 2.13 16.95
C VAL A 13 7.91 1.17 17.81
N LEU A 14 9.08 1.57 18.30
CA LEU A 14 10.01 0.71 19.04
C LEU A 14 9.71 0.63 20.55
N LYS A 15 8.82 1.48 21.08
CA LYS A 15 8.40 1.47 22.49
C LYS A 15 7.21 0.58 22.80
N LYS A 16 6.47 0.13 21.80
CA LYS A 16 5.40 -0.86 22.00
C LYS A 16 6.04 -2.21 22.33
N LYS A 17 5.71 -2.82 23.45
CA LYS A 17 6.20 -4.17 23.88
C LYS A 17 5.90 -5.30 22.87
N ARG A 18 5.09 -5.03 21.86
CA ARG A 18 4.80 -5.89 20.69
C ARG A 18 4.72 -4.99 19.46
N VAL A 19 5.83 -4.81 18.78
CA VAL A 19 5.82 -4.22 17.45
C VAL A 19 5.81 -5.36 16.47
N SER A 20 4.67 -5.58 15.84
CA SER A 20 4.59 -6.36 14.63
C SER A 20 4.44 -5.37 13.49
N ALA A 21 5.43 -5.31 12.62
CA ALA A 21 5.37 -4.53 11.40
C ALA A 21 5.58 -5.48 10.22
N ILE A 22 4.79 -5.30 9.17
CA ILE A 22 4.94 -6.04 7.92
C ILE A 22 5.30 -5.05 6.83
N PHE A 23 6.31 -5.38 6.04
CA PHE A 23 6.74 -4.61 4.88
C PHE A 23 6.23 -5.26 3.59
N PHE A 24 5.56 -4.46 2.76
CA PHE A 24 5.10 -4.83 1.43
C PHE A 24 5.88 -3.98 0.42
N GLY A 25 6.85 -4.61 -0.26
CA GLY A 25 7.70 -3.93 -1.24
C GLY A 25 7.09 -3.82 -2.63
N SER A 26 7.51 -2.81 -3.38
CA SER A 26 7.15 -2.60 -4.79
C SER A 26 7.81 -3.62 -5.71
N ASP A 27 8.99 -4.09 -5.35
CA ASP A 27 9.76 -5.05 -6.13
C ASP A 27 8.96 -6.32 -6.34
N GLY A 28 8.71 -6.57 -7.62
CA GLY A 28 7.82 -7.61 -8.08
C GLY A 28 8.09 -8.92 -7.38
N MET A 29 7.15 -9.33 -6.59
CA MET A 29 7.11 -10.66 -6.08
C MET A 29 7.09 -11.60 -7.28
N GLY A 30 8.10 -12.43 -7.43
CA GLY A 30 8.23 -13.42 -8.49
C GLY A 30 7.15 -14.50 -8.42
N ALA A 31 7.41 -15.68 -8.99
CA ALA A 31 6.47 -16.81 -9.00
C ALA A 31 5.91 -17.18 -7.61
N ASP A 32 6.61 -16.84 -6.54
CA ASP A 32 6.19 -17.10 -5.16
C ASP A 32 5.07 -16.18 -4.66
N THR A 33 4.75 -15.09 -5.36
CA THR A 33 3.66 -14.16 -5.01
C THR A 33 2.33 -14.89 -4.86
N TYR A 34 2.09 -15.84 -5.72
CA TYR A 34 0.86 -16.60 -5.76
C TYR A 34 0.71 -17.50 -4.53
N GLN A 35 1.75 -18.21 -4.17
CA GLN A 35 1.75 -19.04 -2.95
C GLN A 35 1.59 -18.17 -1.70
N MET A 36 2.16 -16.96 -1.71
CA MET A 36 2.04 -16.01 -0.61
C MET A 36 0.59 -15.57 -0.39
N ALA A 37 -0.21 -15.33 -1.44
CA ALA A 37 -1.60 -14.94 -1.30
C ALA A 37 -2.38 -15.96 -0.44
N PHE A 38 -2.35 -17.23 -0.81
CA PHE A 38 -3.05 -18.28 -0.07
C PHE A 38 -2.48 -18.51 1.33
N ARG A 39 -1.17 -18.42 1.47
CA ARG A 39 -0.51 -18.53 2.78
C ARG A 39 -0.97 -17.43 3.73
N LEU A 40 -1.10 -16.19 3.26
CA LEU A 40 -1.58 -15.08 4.07
C LEU A 40 -3.05 -15.24 4.46
N LEU A 41 -3.92 -15.65 3.54
CA LEU A 41 -5.32 -15.91 3.83
C LEU A 41 -5.49 -16.91 4.97
N LYS A 42 -4.71 -17.99 4.95
CA LYS A 42 -4.71 -19.01 6.01
C LYS A 42 -4.12 -18.47 7.31
N THR A 43 -2.96 -17.78 7.23
CA THR A 43 -2.26 -17.25 8.41
C THR A 43 -3.13 -16.27 9.19
N TYR A 44 -3.87 -15.39 8.50
CA TYR A 44 -4.70 -14.37 9.12
C TYR A 44 -6.16 -14.78 9.29
N HIS A 45 -6.53 -16.01 8.90
CA HIS A 45 -7.88 -16.55 9.05
C HIS A 45 -8.95 -15.62 8.48
N ILE A 46 -8.72 -15.13 7.25
CA ILE A 46 -9.64 -14.20 6.59
C ILE A 46 -10.96 -14.95 6.29
N PRO A 47 -12.11 -14.47 6.79
CA PRO A 47 -13.41 -15.09 6.51
C PRO A 47 -13.74 -15.04 5.01
N ASP A 48 -14.44 -16.08 4.52
CA ASP A 48 -14.85 -16.19 3.10
C ASP A 48 -15.64 -14.98 2.60
N GLU A 49 -16.49 -14.40 3.45
CA GLU A 49 -17.24 -13.18 3.12
C GLU A 49 -16.31 -12.00 2.88
N MET A 50 -15.30 -11.85 3.71
CA MET A 50 -14.31 -10.77 3.58
C MET A 50 -13.38 -11.02 2.39
N LEU A 51 -12.95 -12.25 2.17
CA LEU A 51 -12.19 -12.63 0.98
C LEU A 51 -12.98 -12.34 -0.30
N SER A 52 -14.27 -12.69 -0.32
CA SER A 52 -15.16 -12.36 -1.43
C SER A 52 -15.29 -10.86 -1.65
N ALA A 53 -15.35 -10.06 -0.59
CA ALA A 53 -15.38 -8.61 -0.69
C ALA A 53 -14.07 -8.04 -1.25
N ILE A 54 -12.93 -8.54 -0.78
CA ILE A 54 -11.60 -8.13 -1.30
C ILE A 54 -11.49 -8.44 -2.78
N ILE A 55 -11.84 -9.65 -3.22
CA ILE A 55 -11.72 -10.04 -4.63
C ILE A 55 -12.59 -9.18 -5.53
N ARG A 56 -13.82 -8.88 -5.11
CA ARG A 56 -14.76 -8.03 -5.88
C ARG A 56 -14.26 -6.61 -6.08
N ILE A 57 -13.34 -6.11 -5.26
CA ILE A 57 -12.68 -4.81 -5.50
C ILE A 57 -11.88 -4.85 -6.81
N PHE A 58 -11.28 -5.99 -7.14
CA PHE A 58 -10.37 -6.15 -8.28
C PHE A 58 -11.01 -6.83 -9.49
N ASP A 59 -11.98 -7.71 -9.26
CA ASP A 59 -12.69 -8.42 -10.30
C ASP A 59 -14.18 -8.59 -9.94
N SER A 60 -15.01 -7.74 -10.53
CA SER A 60 -16.47 -7.74 -10.33
C SER A 60 -17.18 -8.97 -10.89
N ASN A 61 -16.54 -9.77 -11.75
CA ASN A 61 -17.13 -11.01 -12.28
C ASN A 61 -17.14 -12.11 -11.23
N ILE A 62 -16.32 -12.02 -10.20
CA ILE A 62 -16.26 -12.97 -9.09
C ILE A 62 -17.22 -12.51 -8.00
N GLN A 63 -18.37 -13.16 -7.86
CA GLN A 63 -19.38 -12.80 -6.87
C GLN A 63 -19.04 -13.31 -5.47
N SER A 64 -18.51 -14.54 -5.39
CA SER A 64 -18.10 -15.11 -4.12
C SER A 64 -17.01 -16.15 -4.28
N ILE A 65 -16.24 -16.32 -3.20
CA ILE A 65 -15.25 -17.36 -3.07
C ILE A 65 -15.38 -17.97 -1.67
N GLN A 66 -15.30 -19.28 -1.59
CA GLN A 66 -15.34 -20.04 -0.36
C GLN A 66 -14.20 -21.05 -0.36
N MET A 67 -13.40 -21.06 0.69
CA MET A 67 -12.36 -22.06 0.88
C MET A 67 -13.00 -23.35 1.41
N LEU A 68 -12.93 -24.44 0.65
CA LEU A 68 -13.48 -25.75 1.03
C LEU A 68 -12.47 -26.55 1.86
N ASP A 69 -11.20 -26.49 1.47
CA ASP A 69 -10.07 -27.11 2.15
C ASP A 69 -8.77 -26.35 1.82
N GLU A 70 -7.62 -26.96 2.10
CA GLU A 70 -6.32 -26.32 1.93
C GLU A 70 -6.00 -25.94 0.47
N HIS A 71 -6.59 -26.61 -0.51
CA HIS A 71 -6.24 -26.46 -1.91
C HIS A 71 -7.41 -26.24 -2.85
N ASN A 72 -8.63 -26.32 -2.35
CA ASN A 72 -9.84 -26.25 -3.16
C ASN A 72 -10.78 -25.13 -2.73
N TYR A 73 -11.30 -24.45 -3.73
CA TYR A 73 -12.20 -23.29 -3.59
C TYR A 73 -13.47 -23.51 -4.40
N ARG A 74 -14.58 -23.08 -3.82
CA ARG A 74 -15.83 -22.91 -4.53
C ARG A 74 -15.92 -21.44 -4.92
N VAL A 75 -16.01 -21.16 -6.21
CA VAL A 75 -16.00 -19.79 -6.75
C VAL A 75 -17.23 -19.58 -7.61
N ASN A 76 -17.98 -18.52 -7.34
CA ASN A 76 -19.09 -18.10 -8.19
C ASN A 76 -18.60 -17.00 -9.14
N ILE A 77 -18.58 -17.29 -10.46
CA ILE A 77 -18.09 -16.41 -11.50
C ILE A 77 -19.20 -16.23 -12.53
N CYS A 78 -19.63 -15.00 -12.80
CA CYS A 78 -20.70 -14.70 -13.73
C CYS A 78 -21.96 -15.55 -13.48
N ASN A 79 -22.33 -15.73 -12.20
CA ASN A 79 -23.46 -16.58 -11.73
C ASN A 79 -23.29 -18.08 -12.02
N GLN A 80 -22.07 -18.54 -12.26
CA GLN A 80 -21.76 -19.96 -12.42
C GLN A 80 -20.84 -20.41 -11.29
N GLU A 81 -21.24 -21.46 -10.60
CA GLU A 81 -20.41 -22.07 -9.56
C GLU A 81 -19.36 -22.99 -10.21
N LYS A 82 -18.12 -22.83 -9.77
CA LYS A 82 -16.97 -23.66 -10.17
C LYS A 82 -16.21 -24.12 -8.95
N LEU A 83 -15.72 -25.35 -9.02
CA LEU A 83 -14.73 -25.86 -8.08
C LEU A 83 -13.36 -25.72 -8.71
N LEU A 84 -12.46 -24.99 -8.06
CA LEU A 84 -11.13 -24.68 -8.56
C LEU A 84 -10.10 -25.04 -7.50
N SER A 85 -9.00 -25.62 -7.95
CA SER A 85 -7.80 -25.74 -7.11
C SER A 85 -7.15 -24.36 -6.94
N ASP A 86 -6.23 -24.23 -5.97
CA ASP A 86 -5.41 -23.04 -5.77
C ASP A 86 -4.68 -22.62 -7.06
N LYS A 87 -4.14 -23.58 -7.81
CA LYS A 87 -3.47 -23.32 -9.09
C LYS A 87 -4.43 -22.77 -10.16
N GLU A 88 -5.59 -23.40 -10.33
CA GLU A 88 -6.58 -22.98 -11.31
C GLU A 88 -7.13 -21.60 -10.97
N LEU A 89 -7.40 -21.33 -9.69
CA LEU A 89 -7.82 -20.01 -9.23
C LEU A 89 -6.79 -18.94 -9.57
N LEU A 90 -5.51 -19.21 -9.35
CA LEU A 90 -4.41 -18.30 -9.69
C LEU A 90 -4.26 -18.05 -11.17
N TYR A 91 -4.38 -19.07 -11.99
CA TYR A 91 -4.36 -18.91 -13.45
C TYR A 91 -5.50 -18.03 -13.96
N MET A 92 -6.62 -18.04 -13.26
CA MET A 92 -7.78 -17.25 -13.61
C MET A 92 -7.64 -15.79 -13.21
N LEU A 93 -6.95 -15.50 -12.11
CA LEU A 93 -6.77 -14.15 -11.59
C LEU A 93 -5.68 -13.39 -12.37
N SER A 94 -5.90 -12.11 -12.63
CA SER A 94 -4.84 -11.26 -13.15
C SER A 94 -3.73 -11.05 -12.10
N SER A 95 -2.51 -10.73 -12.55
CA SER A 95 -1.41 -10.41 -11.64
C SER A 95 -1.74 -9.22 -10.72
N GLY A 96 -2.45 -8.22 -11.23
CA GLY A 96 -2.93 -7.09 -10.43
C GLY A 96 -3.95 -7.51 -9.38
N THR A 97 -4.90 -8.38 -9.75
CA THR A 97 -5.88 -8.95 -8.81
C THR A 97 -5.19 -9.72 -7.69
N THR A 98 -4.22 -10.55 -8.01
CA THR A 98 -3.48 -11.34 -7.01
C THR A 98 -2.70 -10.44 -6.04
N LYS A 99 -1.99 -9.43 -6.57
CA LYS A 99 -1.30 -8.44 -5.72
C LYS A 99 -2.29 -7.67 -4.84
N GLY A 100 -3.44 -7.31 -5.39
CA GLY A 100 -4.51 -6.65 -4.65
C GLY A 100 -5.05 -7.50 -3.51
N ILE A 101 -5.27 -8.78 -3.73
CA ILE A 101 -5.69 -9.72 -2.69
C ILE A 101 -4.65 -9.77 -1.56
N ILE A 102 -3.36 -9.88 -1.90
CA ILE A 102 -2.28 -9.88 -0.90
C ILE A 102 -2.31 -8.61 -0.08
N LEU A 103 -2.29 -7.44 -0.74
CA LEU A 103 -2.25 -6.16 -0.06
C LEU A 103 -3.49 -5.96 0.84
N TYR A 104 -4.70 -6.16 0.31
CA TYR A 104 -5.90 -5.95 1.11
C TYR A 104 -6.09 -7.00 2.20
N THR A 105 -5.56 -8.20 2.03
CA THR A 105 -5.46 -9.18 3.13
C THR A 105 -4.60 -8.66 4.27
N LEU A 106 -3.45 -8.08 3.96
CA LEU A 106 -2.56 -7.45 4.95
C LEU A 106 -3.20 -6.22 5.60
N VAL A 107 -3.90 -5.39 4.82
CA VAL A 107 -4.65 -4.22 5.32
C VAL A 107 -5.71 -4.67 6.33
N VAL A 108 -6.54 -5.64 5.96
CA VAL A 108 -7.60 -6.17 6.84
C VAL A 108 -6.99 -6.77 8.10
N ALA A 109 -5.95 -7.60 7.96
CA ALA A 109 -5.27 -8.20 9.10
C ALA A 109 -4.65 -7.15 10.02
N SER A 110 -4.01 -6.11 9.45
CA SER A 110 -3.45 -4.98 10.20
C SER A 110 -4.52 -4.26 11.01
N LEU A 111 -5.64 -3.91 10.39
CA LEU A 111 -6.75 -3.22 11.05
C LEU A 111 -7.41 -4.07 12.16
N GLN A 112 -7.49 -5.39 11.95
CA GLN A 112 -8.07 -6.31 12.94
C GLN A 112 -7.15 -6.62 14.11
N GLN A 113 -5.83 -6.68 13.89
CA GLN A 113 -4.85 -7.10 14.89
C GLN A 113 -4.02 -5.95 15.46
N GLY A 114 -4.07 -4.76 14.85
CA GLY A 114 -3.37 -3.57 15.32
C GLY A 114 -1.86 -3.54 15.05
N PHE A 115 -1.36 -4.30 14.07
CA PHE A 115 0.05 -4.21 13.67
C PHE A 115 0.28 -3.11 12.63
N ASP A 116 1.52 -2.66 12.53
CA ASP A 116 1.90 -1.61 11.59
C ASP A 116 2.18 -2.20 10.21
N LEU A 117 1.66 -1.56 9.14
CA LEU A 117 1.88 -1.95 7.76
C LEU A 117 2.72 -0.89 7.05
N LEU A 118 3.83 -1.33 6.45
CA LEU A 118 4.70 -0.51 5.64
C LEU A 118 4.56 -0.91 4.18
N ILE A 119 4.24 0.04 3.31
CA ILE A 119 4.04 -0.21 1.87
C ILE A 119 4.99 0.68 1.09
N ASP A 120 5.82 0.07 0.25
CA ASP A 120 6.65 0.80 -0.69
C ASP A 120 5.94 0.94 -2.03
N GLU A 121 5.94 2.17 -2.56
CA GLU A 121 5.25 2.53 -3.79
C GLU A 121 3.80 2.02 -3.84
N ALA A 122 2.95 2.56 -2.97
CA ALA A 122 1.56 2.11 -2.82
C ALA A 122 0.76 2.10 -4.14
N GLU A 123 1.21 2.87 -5.14
CA GLU A 123 0.63 2.93 -6.48
C GLU A 123 1.20 1.93 -7.47
N ALA A 124 2.28 1.21 -7.19
CA ALA A 124 3.03 0.43 -8.18
C ALA A 124 2.16 -0.53 -9.02
N HIS A 125 1.00 -0.90 -8.52
CA HIS A 125 0.09 -1.82 -9.20
C HIS A 125 -1.39 -1.45 -9.06
N PHE A 126 -1.70 -0.28 -8.47
CA PHE A 126 -3.06 0.06 -8.10
C PHE A 126 -3.48 1.43 -8.63
N HIS A 127 -4.72 1.51 -9.07
CA HIS A 127 -5.31 2.79 -9.40
C HIS A 127 -5.36 3.70 -8.16
N LYS A 128 -5.17 4.99 -8.36
CA LYS A 128 -5.18 6.01 -7.31
C LYS A 128 -6.36 5.86 -6.33
N THR A 129 -7.55 5.61 -6.84
CA THR A 129 -8.76 5.43 -6.02
C THR A 129 -8.64 4.28 -5.01
N LEU A 130 -7.92 3.20 -5.36
CA LEU A 130 -7.70 2.09 -4.43
C LEU A 130 -6.76 2.50 -3.29
N VAL A 131 -5.73 3.29 -3.60
CA VAL A 131 -4.82 3.84 -2.58
C VAL A 131 -5.59 4.78 -1.64
N GLU A 132 -6.40 5.69 -2.19
CA GLU A 132 -7.23 6.62 -1.40
C GLU A 132 -8.22 5.88 -0.49
N ASN A 133 -8.89 4.85 -1.02
CA ASN A 133 -9.82 4.03 -0.24
C ASN A 133 -9.10 3.26 0.87
N MET A 134 -7.93 2.69 0.59
CA MET A 134 -7.11 2.03 1.61
C MET A 134 -6.76 3.00 2.75
N LEU A 135 -6.33 4.22 2.42
CA LEU A 135 -6.02 5.23 3.42
C LEU A 135 -7.25 5.59 4.27
N SER A 136 -8.43 5.69 3.65
CA SER A 136 -9.67 6.01 4.35
C SER A 136 -10.00 4.98 5.44
N LEU A 137 -9.69 3.69 5.22
CA LEU A 137 -9.88 2.64 6.22
C LEU A 137 -9.02 2.87 7.47
N TYR A 138 -7.76 3.28 7.31
CA TYR A 138 -6.88 3.58 8.43
C TYR A 138 -7.26 4.88 9.17
N MET A 139 -7.79 5.85 8.44
CA MET A 139 -8.22 7.14 9.01
C MET A 139 -9.55 7.04 9.76
N ASP A 140 -10.40 6.07 9.43
CA ASP A 140 -11.68 5.83 10.10
C ASP A 140 -11.48 5.11 11.43
N LYS A 141 -11.72 5.82 12.54
CA LYS A 141 -11.59 5.26 13.90
C LYS A 141 -12.60 4.15 14.20
N THR A 142 -13.70 4.08 13.46
CA THR A 142 -14.69 3.00 13.62
C THR A 142 -14.22 1.70 13.00
N VAL A 143 -13.35 1.78 12.01
CA VAL A 143 -12.69 0.65 11.32
C VAL A 143 -11.36 0.32 12.02
N ASN A 144 -10.50 1.31 12.20
CA ASN A 144 -9.18 1.15 12.83
C ASN A 144 -9.26 1.20 14.36
N ARG A 145 -9.98 0.28 14.95
CA ARG A 145 -10.21 0.21 16.41
C ARG A 145 -8.99 -0.19 17.22
N HIS A 146 -8.06 -0.91 16.60
CA HIS A 146 -6.86 -1.42 17.25
C HIS A 146 -5.65 -0.50 17.08
N GLY A 147 -5.84 0.67 16.44
CA GLY A 147 -4.78 1.67 16.29
C GLY A 147 -3.62 1.21 15.40
N ALA A 148 -3.93 0.45 14.35
CA ALA A 148 -2.94 0.08 13.34
C ALA A 148 -2.37 1.33 12.66
N THR A 149 -1.07 1.29 12.33
CA THR A 149 -0.39 2.38 11.61
C THR A 149 -0.12 1.96 10.18
N LEU A 150 -0.38 2.87 9.24
CA LEU A 150 0.04 2.72 7.85
C LEU A 150 1.14 3.72 7.55
N LEU A 151 2.30 3.22 7.14
CA LEU A 151 3.40 4.00 6.58
C LEU A 151 3.59 3.59 5.12
N PHE A 152 3.58 4.54 4.20
CA PHE A 152 3.74 4.20 2.79
C PHE A 152 4.54 5.27 2.04
N SER A 153 5.22 4.83 0.98
CA SER A 153 5.77 5.73 -0.03
C SER A 153 4.83 5.80 -1.24
N THR A 154 4.80 6.93 -1.93
CA THR A 154 4.00 7.13 -3.14
C THR A 154 4.49 8.29 -4.00
N HIS A 155 4.28 8.17 -5.31
CA HIS A 155 4.45 9.24 -6.29
C HIS A 155 3.11 9.93 -6.62
N TYR A 156 1.98 9.46 -6.09
CA TYR A 156 0.68 10.13 -6.23
C TYR A 156 0.60 11.35 -5.33
N CYS A 157 1.04 12.49 -5.84
CA CYS A 157 1.07 13.73 -5.07
C CYS A 157 -0.31 14.22 -4.59
N GLU A 158 -1.39 13.83 -5.27
CA GLU A 158 -2.76 14.16 -4.86
C GLU A 158 -3.15 13.53 -3.53
N VAL A 159 -2.53 12.40 -3.17
CA VAL A 159 -2.72 11.77 -1.86
C VAL A 159 -2.31 12.70 -0.72
N LEU A 160 -1.37 13.63 -0.97
CA LEU A 160 -0.96 14.65 0.01
C LEU A 160 -2.13 15.51 0.49
N ASP A 161 -3.13 15.74 -0.37
CA ASP A 161 -4.27 16.60 -0.07
C ASP A 161 -5.28 15.93 0.86
N LEU A 162 -5.22 14.60 1.05
CA LEU A 162 -6.05 13.86 2.00
C LEU A 162 -5.61 14.10 3.46
N PHE A 163 -4.37 14.49 3.69
CA PHE A 163 -3.83 14.70 5.03
C PHE A 163 -4.02 16.14 5.47
N ASN A 164 -4.78 16.36 6.53
CA ASN A 164 -4.92 17.69 7.15
C ASN A 164 -3.62 18.11 7.88
N ARG A 165 -2.92 17.15 8.47
CA ARG A 165 -1.67 17.37 9.21
C ARG A 165 -0.48 17.22 8.29
N GLN A 166 0.44 18.18 8.33
CA GLN A 166 1.66 18.19 7.52
C GLN A 166 2.80 17.41 8.17
N ASP A 167 2.78 17.23 9.48
CA ASP A 167 3.76 16.44 10.24
C ASP A 167 3.70 14.94 9.96
N ASN A 168 2.61 14.46 9.34
CA ASN A 168 2.48 13.09 8.85
C ASN A 168 3.09 12.88 7.45
N ILE A 169 3.60 13.94 6.81
CA ILE A 169 4.12 13.91 5.44
C ILE A 169 5.62 14.14 5.45
N TRP A 170 6.33 13.23 4.81
CA TRP A 170 7.77 13.28 4.65
C TRP A 170 8.13 13.34 3.17
N VAL A 171 9.01 14.25 2.81
CA VAL A 171 9.46 14.46 1.43
C VAL A 171 10.85 13.84 1.27
N CYS A 172 10.96 12.87 0.37
CA CYS A 172 12.23 12.27 0.00
C CYS A 172 12.83 13.09 -1.14
N GLN A 173 14.03 13.62 -0.95
CA GLN A 173 14.80 14.36 -1.94
C GLN A 173 16.06 13.59 -2.29
N SER A 174 16.38 13.48 -3.57
CA SER A 174 17.62 12.89 -4.07
C SER A 174 18.46 14.00 -4.70
N SER A 175 19.64 14.22 -4.13
CA SER A 175 20.70 15.05 -4.71
C SER A 175 22.00 14.23 -4.64
N ASP A 176 23.06 14.75 -4.05
CA ASP A 176 24.28 13.99 -3.74
C ASP A 176 24.04 12.92 -2.68
N LYS A 177 23.04 13.14 -1.84
CA LYS A 177 22.59 12.21 -0.79
C LYS A 177 21.05 12.20 -0.75
N ILE A 178 20.50 11.07 -0.35
CA ILE A 178 19.07 10.96 -0.05
C ILE A 178 18.81 11.73 1.26
N ALA A 179 17.88 12.66 1.23
CA ALA A 179 17.42 13.40 2.39
C ALA A 179 15.92 13.19 2.57
N ILE A 180 15.50 12.93 3.81
CA ILE A 180 14.09 12.81 4.19
C ILE A 180 13.75 14.01 5.06
N LYS A 181 12.78 14.82 4.64
CA LYS A 181 12.43 16.08 5.30
C LYS A 181 10.96 16.06 5.71
N ASN A 182 10.67 16.38 6.97
CA ASN A 182 9.31 16.54 7.43
C ASN A 182 8.65 17.78 6.78
N MET A 183 7.44 17.65 6.27
CA MET A 183 6.79 18.74 5.56
C MET A 183 6.50 19.93 6.48
N TYR A 184 6.07 19.69 7.71
CA TYR A 184 5.78 20.74 8.68
C TYR A 184 7.01 21.54 9.09
N GLU A 185 8.14 20.87 9.29
CA GLU A 185 9.37 21.48 9.78
C GLU A 185 10.18 22.19 8.69
N CYS A 186 10.16 21.65 7.47
CA CYS A 186 11.08 22.05 6.42
C CYS A 186 10.45 22.88 5.29
N PHE A 187 9.11 22.97 5.23
CA PHE A 187 8.42 23.65 4.12
C PHE A 187 7.30 24.56 4.62
N GLU A 188 7.29 25.81 4.19
CA GLU A 188 6.19 26.71 4.45
C GLU A 188 4.98 26.37 3.57
N VAL A 189 4.07 25.55 4.08
CA VAL A 189 2.81 25.22 3.40
C VAL A 189 1.66 25.94 4.09
N ARG A 190 1.15 27.03 3.47
CA ARG A 190 0.01 27.77 4.00
C ARG A 190 -1.24 26.90 4.00
N SER A 191 -2.03 26.98 5.07
CA SER A 191 -3.33 26.33 5.15
C SER A 191 -4.25 26.82 4.01
N GLY A 192 -4.94 25.89 3.36
CA GLY A 192 -5.86 26.17 2.25
C GLY A 192 -5.26 26.06 0.84
N LEU A 193 -3.95 25.83 0.70
CA LEU A 193 -3.36 25.50 -0.60
C LEU A 193 -3.22 23.99 -0.75
N LEU A 194 -3.58 23.48 -1.95
CA LEU A 194 -3.39 22.09 -2.29
C LEU A 194 -1.90 21.75 -2.30
N LYS A 195 -1.51 20.76 -1.50
CA LYS A 195 -0.12 20.28 -1.40
C LYS A 195 0.34 19.66 -2.71
N SER A 196 -0.55 18.97 -3.41
CA SER A 196 -0.33 18.41 -4.74
C SER A 196 0.10 19.47 -5.75
N LYS A 197 -0.55 20.64 -5.79
CA LYS A 197 -0.16 21.76 -6.67
C LYS A 197 1.24 22.26 -6.37
N ARG A 198 1.63 22.31 -5.09
CA ARG A 198 2.98 22.71 -4.70
C ARG A 198 4.02 21.67 -5.12
N PHE A 199 3.68 20.40 -5.05
CA PHE A 199 4.52 19.32 -5.55
C PHE A 199 4.77 19.48 -7.06
N TYR A 200 3.74 19.67 -7.86
CA TYR A 200 3.85 19.89 -9.30
C TYR A 200 4.65 21.16 -9.65
N ASN A 201 4.56 22.19 -8.84
CA ASN A 201 5.35 23.43 -9.01
C ASN A 201 6.77 23.31 -8.45
N ASN A 202 7.22 22.09 -8.14
CA ASN A 202 8.56 21.80 -7.61
C ASN A 202 8.91 22.53 -6.30
N ALA A 203 7.91 22.95 -5.52
CA ALA A 203 8.16 23.62 -4.24
C ALA A 203 8.92 22.73 -3.23
N PHE A 204 8.88 21.42 -3.42
CA PHE A 204 9.56 20.44 -2.59
C PHE A 204 10.88 19.95 -3.19
N GLN A 205 11.32 20.50 -4.33
CA GLN A 205 12.56 20.15 -5.00
C GLN A 205 12.69 18.65 -5.33
N THR A 206 11.60 18.06 -5.81
CA THR A 206 11.50 16.64 -6.18
C THR A 206 11.35 16.43 -7.69
N ALA A 207 11.44 17.49 -8.51
CA ALA A 207 11.23 17.39 -9.93
C ALA A 207 12.33 16.58 -10.63
N VAL A 208 11.94 15.89 -11.67
CA VAL A 208 12.86 15.20 -12.59
C VAL A 208 13.75 16.24 -13.29
N ASN A 209 14.99 15.87 -13.61
CA ASN A 209 15.93 16.71 -14.36
C ASN A 209 15.45 16.86 -15.81
N TYR A 210 14.68 17.91 -16.06
CA TYR A 210 14.10 18.18 -17.37
C TYR A 210 15.16 18.50 -18.43
N ASP A 211 16.28 19.10 -18.04
CA ASP A 211 17.37 19.46 -18.95
C ASP A 211 18.02 18.21 -19.55
N GLU A 212 18.22 17.16 -18.76
CA GLU A 212 18.74 15.88 -19.26
C GLU A 212 17.76 15.18 -20.21
N LEU A 213 16.46 15.26 -19.94
CA LEU A 213 15.45 14.76 -20.87
C LEU A 213 15.51 15.49 -22.21
N MET A 214 15.67 16.82 -22.20
CA MET A 214 15.80 17.61 -23.42
C MET A 214 17.12 17.33 -24.14
N ASN A 215 18.21 17.07 -23.41
CA ASN A 215 19.49 16.65 -23.98
C ASN A 215 19.37 15.29 -24.68
N LEU A 216 18.68 14.32 -24.08
CA LEU A 216 18.42 13.03 -24.70
C LEU A 216 17.63 13.21 -26.02
N LYS A 217 16.57 14.02 -25.99
CA LYS A 217 15.78 14.32 -27.20
C LYS A 217 16.65 14.89 -28.32
N ARG A 218 17.52 15.86 -28.02
CA ARG A 218 18.43 16.44 -29.02
C ARG A 218 19.42 15.41 -29.58
N LYS A 219 19.90 14.47 -28.78
CA LYS A 219 20.79 13.38 -29.23
C LYS A 219 20.07 12.40 -30.16
N LEU A 220 18.78 12.14 -29.93
CA LEU A 220 17.96 11.25 -30.80
C LEU A 220 17.54 11.89 -32.11
N MET A 221 17.64 13.22 -32.25
CA MET A 221 17.32 13.95 -33.48
C MET A 221 18.52 14.07 -34.44
N LYS A 222 19.72 13.62 -34.03
CA LYS A 222 20.94 13.55 -34.87
C LYS A 222 21.09 12.18 -35.48
#